data_018148274cf55b71784b3ee578229b88
#
_entry.id   018148274cf55b71784b3ee578229b88
#
_cell.length_a   1.000
_cell.length_b   1.000
_cell.length_c   1.000
_cell.angle_alpha   90.00
_cell.angle_beta   90.00
_cell.angle_gamma   90.00
#
_symmetry.space_group_name_H-M   'P 1'
#
loop_
_entity.id
_entity.type
_entity.pdbx_description
1 polymer ?
#
loop_
_entity_poly.entity_id
_entity_poly.type
_entity_poly.pdbx_seq_one_letter_code
_entity_poly.pdbx_strand_id
1 'polypeptide(L)'
;MDLIADTTVLIDVWRFRNKRQRIQDLVEKAGHYSLVVPWIVQAEFTRGALHQSISREEIFGFLRGFLLMPLDQAVIVAYCDLWVVLAKNGLSRDYPDLWIAAHALTRSSPLLTRNPKHFEGIPSLEVVSYSISAK
;
A
#
# COMPACT_ATOMS: atom_id res chain seq x y z
N MET A 1 -9.07 -13.15 4.27
CA MET A 1 -7.64 -13.03 3.98
C MET A 1 -7.30 -11.58 3.64
N ASP A 2 -6.23 -11.09 4.21
CA ASP A 2 -5.84 -9.70 4.04
C ASP A 2 -5.01 -9.46 2.78
N LEU A 3 -5.15 -8.27 2.21
CA LEU A 3 -4.33 -7.78 1.10
C LEU A 3 -3.86 -6.39 1.50
N ILE A 4 -2.55 -6.20 1.55
CA ILE A 4 -1.98 -4.93 1.99
C ILE A 4 -1.92 -3.97 0.80
N ALA A 5 -2.44 -2.77 0.97
CA ALA A 5 -2.45 -1.76 -0.07
C ALA A 5 -1.24 -0.84 0.05
N ASP A 6 -0.55 -0.58 -1.06
CA ASP A 6 0.42 0.50 -1.07
C ASP A 6 -0.29 1.83 -1.41
N THR A 7 0.46 2.91 -1.42
CA THR A 7 -0.10 4.25 -1.61
C THR A 7 -0.76 4.42 -2.99
N THR A 8 -0.24 3.75 -4.03
CA THR A 8 -0.83 3.85 -5.37
C THR A 8 -2.26 3.35 -5.40
N VAL A 9 -2.59 2.35 -4.57
CA VAL A 9 -3.95 1.81 -4.50
C VAL A 9 -4.94 2.87 -4.03
N LEU A 10 -4.62 3.57 -2.93
CA LEU A 10 -5.51 4.63 -2.42
C LEU A 10 -5.63 5.78 -3.40
N ILE A 11 -4.52 6.17 -4.01
CA ILE A 11 -4.51 7.24 -5.02
C ILE A 11 -5.42 6.87 -6.18
N ASP A 12 -5.31 5.65 -6.69
CA ASP A 12 -6.10 5.22 -7.83
C ASP A 12 -7.58 5.07 -7.49
N VAL A 13 -7.92 4.53 -6.32
CA VAL A 13 -9.31 4.43 -5.88
C VAL A 13 -9.94 5.83 -5.75
N TRP A 14 -9.21 6.78 -5.17
CA TRP A 14 -9.68 8.16 -5.04
C TRP A 14 -9.82 8.82 -6.41
N ARG A 15 -8.78 8.75 -7.22
CA ARG A 15 -8.70 9.40 -8.51
C ARG A 15 -9.79 8.95 -9.47
N PHE A 16 -10.10 7.66 -9.46
CA PHE A 16 -11.07 7.06 -10.38
C PHE A 16 -12.40 6.70 -9.71
N ARG A 17 -12.73 7.32 -8.57
CA ARG A 17 -13.96 7.01 -7.83
C ARG A 17 -15.24 7.22 -8.66
N ASN A 18 -15.19 8.10 -9.65
CA ASN A 18 -16.30 8.35 -10.57
C ASN A 18 -16.08 7.72 -11.96
N LYS A 19 -15.05 6.90 -12.09
CA LYS A 19 -14.70 6.21 -13.35
C LYS A 19 -14.20 4.80 -13.02
N ARG A 20 -15.04 4.02 -12.37
CA ARG A 20 -14.64 2.72 -11.84
C ARG A 20 -14.17 1.74 -12.92
N GLN A 21 -14.62 1.90 -14.18
CA GLN A 21 -14.14 1.07 -15.27
C GLN A 21 -12.62 1.20 -15.48
N ARG A 22 -12.02 2.32 -15.04
CA ARG A 22 -10.58 2.54 -15.15
C ARG A 22 -9.80 1.67 -14.17
N ILE A 23 -10.40 1.31 -13.04
CA ILE A 23 -9.75 0.51 -11.99
C ILE A 23 -10.37 -0.88 -11.86
N GLN A 24 -10.96 -1.40 -12.92
CA GLN A 24 -11.61 -2.71 -12.88
C GLN A 24 -10.64 -3.81 -12.50
N ASP A 25 -9.42 -3.79 -13.00
CA ASP A 25 -8.40 -4.79 -12.66
C ASP A 25 -8.07 -4.77 -11.16
N LEU A 26 -7.94 -3.58 -10.58
CA LEU A 26 -7.73 -3.41 -9.14
C LEU A 26 -8.90 -3.99 -8.35
N VAL A 27 -10.12 -3.65 -8.73
CA VAL A 27 -11.33 -4.10 -8.03
C VAL A 27 -11.45 -5.62 -8.08
N GLU A 28 -11.17 -6.23 -9.22
CA GLU A 28 -11.22 -7.68 -9.37
C GLU A 28 -10.17 -8.37 -8.50
N LYS A 29 -8.94 -7.87 -8.52
CA LYS A 29 -7.85 -8.47 -7.73
C LYS A 29 -8.06 -8.30 -6.23
N ALA A 30 -8.65 -7.19 -5.81
CA ALA A 30 -8.95 -6.93 -4.40
C ALA A 30 -10.22 -7.63 -3.92
N GLY A 31 -11.09 -8.08 -4.82
CA GLY A 31 -12.43 -8.54 -4.49
C GLY A 31 -12.54 -9.76 -3.59
N HIS A 32 -11.47 -10.55 -3.50
CA HIS A 32 -11.44 -11.76 -2.68
C HIS A 32 -10.71 -11.56 -1.34
N TYR A 33 -10.34 -10.32 -1.03
CA TYR A 33 -9.53 -10.00 0.14
C TYR A 33 -10.16 -8.88 0.95
N SER A 34 -9.72 -8.77 2.21
CA SER A 34 -9.94 -7.57 3.01
C SER A 34 -8.76 -6.63 2.77
N LEU A 35 -9.02 -5.47 2.19
CA LEU A 35 -7.96 -4.51 1.87
C LEU A 35 -7.55 -3.76 3.12
N VAL A 36 -6.28 -3.89 3.49
CA VAL A 36 -5.70 -3.30 4.70
C VAL A 36 -4.74 -2.18 4.32
N VAL A 37 -4.88 -1.04 4.97
CA VAL A 37 -4.10 0.16 4.67
C VAL A 37 -3.15 0.45 5.84
N PRO A 38 -1.83 0.31 5.64
CA PRO A 38 -0.85 0.63 6.68
C PRO A 38 -0.82 2.11 7.02
N TRP A 39 -0.39 2.43 8.25
CA TRP A 39 -0.27 3.81 8.73
C TRP A 39 0.54 4.71 7.78
N ILE A 40 1.63 4.19 7.20
CA ILE A 40 2.48 4.97 6.30
C ILE A 40 1.74 5.33 5.01
N VAL A 41 0.90 4.42 4.52
CA VAL A 41 0.07 4.67 3.33
C VAL A 41 -0.97 5.74 3.64
N GLN A 42 -1.59 5.68 4.82
CA GLN A 42 -2.51 6.72 5.26
C GLN A 42 -1.82 8.08 5.30
N ALA A 43 -0.60 8.12 5.85
CA ALA A 43 0.17 9.37 5.98
C ALA A 43 0.52 9.94 4.59
N GLU A 44 1.00 9.12 3.68
CA GLU A 44 1.36 9.55 2.34
C GLU A 44 0.14 10.05 1.56
N PHE A 45 -0.95 9.29 1.62
CA PHE A 45 -2.19 9.68 0.95
C PHE A 45 -2.73 10.99 1.51
N THR A 46 -2.81 11.10 2.85
CA THR A 46 -3.33 12.29 3.52
C THR A 46 -2.48 13.52 3.19
N ARG A 47 -1.17 13.38 3.26
CA ARG A 47 -0.25 14.47 2.92
C ARG A 47 -0.47 14.96 1.50
N GLY A 48 -0.55 14.05 0.54
CA GLY A 48 -0.79 14.40 -0.86
C GLY A 48 -2.13 15.05 -1.10
N ALA A 49 -3.17 14.54 -0.45
CA ALA A 49 -4.52 15.09 -0.58
C ALA A 49 -4.62 16.49 0.02
N LEU A 50 -4.02 16.71 1.18
CA LEU A 50 -3.97 18.05 1.79
C LEU A 50 -3.21 19.03 0.90
N HIS A 51 -2.13 18.58 0.28
CA HIS A 51 -1.36 19.42 -0.64
C HIS A 51 -2.19 19.84 -1.86
N GLN A 52 -3.16 19.01 -2.25
CA GLN A 52 -4.09 19.34 -3.34
C GLN A 52 -5.32 20.10 -2.83
N SER A 53 -5.30 20.58 -1.60
CA SER A 53 -6.38 21.36 -0.97
C SER A 53 -7.69 20.56 -0.80
N ILE A 54 -7.61 19.25 -0.70
CA ILE A 54 -8.76 18.42 -0.36
C ILE A 54 -9.01 18.58 1.14
N SER A 55 -10.27 18.71 1.54
CA SER A 55 -10.61 18.94 2.94
C SER A 55 -10.33 17.72 3.81
N ARG A 56 -10.04 17.96 5.10
CA ARG A 56 -9.86 16.89 6.06
C ARG A 56 -11.09 15.99 6.17
N GLU A 57 -12.28 16.58 6.08
CA GLU A 57 -13.53 15.82 6.13
C GLU A 57 -13.64 14.84 5.00
N GLU A 58 -13.30 15.25 3.78
CA GLU A 58 -13.32 14.37 2.62
C GLU A 58 -12.27 13.26 2.73
N ILE A 59 -11.06 13.62 3.17
CA ILE A 59 -9.97 12.66 3.33
C ILE A 59 -10.35 11.58 4.34
N PHE A 60 -10.79 11.99 5.53
CA PHE A 60 -11.12 11.03 6.59
C PHE A 60 -12.38 10.24 6.26
N GLY A 61 -13.33 10.85 5.56
CA GLY A 61 -14.51 10.14 5.06
C GLY A 61 -14.13 9.03 4.10
N PHE A 62 -13.18 9.29 3.22
CA PHE A 62 -12.66 8.29 2.29
C PHE A 62 -11.94 7.16 3.02
N LEU A 63 -11.06 7.52 3.95
CA LEU A 63 -10.25 6.53 4.68
C LEU A 63 -11.09 5.60 5.57
N ARG A 64 -12.27 6.04 6.02
CA ARG A 64 -13.16 5.20 6.82
C ARG A 64 -13.63 3.95 6.07
N GLY A 65 -13.55 3.94 4.76
CA GLY A 65 -13.93 2.79 3.95
C GLY A 65 -12.92 1.65 3.96
N PHE A 66 -11.78 1.82 4.63
CA PHE A 66 -10.70 0.85 4.64
C PHE A 66 -10.37 0.37 6.05
N LEU A 67 -9.77 -0.82 6.13
CA LEU A 67 -9.22 -1.31 7.39
C LEU A 67 -7.84 -0.66 7.57
N LEU A 68 -7.72 0.20 8.56
CA LEU A 68 -6.48 0.93 8.82
C LEU A 68 -5.61 0.14 9.79
N MET A 69 -4.32 0.01 9.47
CA MET A 69 -3.37 -0.78 10.25
C MET A 69 -2.33 0.12 10.90
N PRO A 70 -2.31 0.22 12.24
CA PRO A 70 -1.34 1.04 12.94
C PRO A 70 0.05 0.42 12.94
N LEU A 71 1.05 1.24 13.23
CA LEU A 71 2.40 0.76 13.49
C LEU A 71 2.44 0.08 14.86
N ASP A 72 3.05 -1.11 14.91
CA ASP A 72 3.24 -1.82 16.17
C ASP A 72 4.67 -2.38 16.26
N GLN A 73 4.98 -3.01 17.39
CA GLN A 73 6.31 -3.55 17.68
C GLN A 73 6.73 -4.60 16.64
N ALA A 74 5.81 -5.47 16.25
CA ALA A 74 6.11 -6.53 15.27
C ALA A 74 6.52 -5.95 13.92
N VAL A 75 5.84 -4.91 13.48
CA VAL A 75 6.17 -4.23 12.23
C VAL A 75 7.52 -3.55 12.31
N ILE A 76 7.83 -2.91 13.45
CA ILE A 76 9.13 -2.27 13.65
C ILE A 76 10.26 -3.30 13.52
N VAL A 77 10.12 -4.45 14.17
CA VAL A 77 11.14 -5.51 14.10
C VAL A 77 11.28 -6.04 12.68
N ALA A 78 10.15 -6.29 12.01
CA ALA A 78 10.17 -6.78 10.63
C ALA A 78 10.86 -5.78 9.70
N TYR A 79 10.58 -4.49 9.88
CA TYR A 79 11.24 -3.43 9.12
C TYR A 79 12.76 -3.45 9.33
N CYS A 80 13.20 -3.53 10.58
CA CYS A 80 14.62 -3.53 10.90
C CYS A 80 15.33 -4.77 10.33
N ASP A 81 14.72 -5.94 10.47
CA ASP A 81 15.27 -7.19 9.92
C ASP A 81 15.42 -7.09 8.41
N LEU A 82 14.41 -6.57 7.74
CA LEU A 82 14.42 -6.40 6.29
C LEU A 82 15.51 -5.41 5.87
N TRP A 83 15.61 -4.29 6.58
CA TRP A 83 16.63 -3.29 6.31
C TRP A 83 18.04 -3.88 6.39
N VAL A 84 18.30 -4.69 7.43
CA VAL A 84 19.61 -5.33 7.62
C VAL A 84 19.91 -6.30 6.49
N VAL A 85 18.95 -7.13 6.10
CA VAL A 85 19.15 -8.10 5.01
C VAL A 85 19.45 -7.38 3.70
N LEU A 86 18.70 -6.34 3.38
CA LEU A 86 18.92 -5.58 2.14
C LEU A 86 20.26 -4.87 2.15
N ALA A 87 20.65 -4.26 3.27
CA ALA A 87 21.93 -3.58 3.40
C ALA A 87 23.11 -4.54 3.20
N LYS A 88 23.02 -5.74 3.77
CA LYS A 88 24.07 -6.75 3.61
C LYS A 88 24.24 -7.23 2.17
N ASN A 89 23.17 -7.14 1.39
CA ASN A 89 23.19 -7.56 -0.01
C ASN A 89 23.41 -6.38 -0.99
N GLY A 90 23.76 -5.21 -0.46
CA GLY A 90 24.01 -4.03 -1.27
C GLY A 90 22.77 -3.45 -1.92
N LEU A 91 21.60 -3.81 -1.42
CA LEU A 91 20.32 -3.32 -1.93
C LEU A 91 19.76 -2.24 -1.00
N SER A 92 19.03 -1.32 -1.57
CA SER A 92 18.35 -0.28 -0.80
C SER A 92 16.94 -0.10 -1.34
N ARG A 93 16.05 0.38 -0.47
CA ARG A 93 14.70 0.72 -0.84
C ARG A 93 14.30 1.99 -0.10
N ASP A 94 13.38 2.74 -0.69
CA ASP A 94 12.85 3.93 -0.05
C ASP A 94 12.11 3.55 1.22
N TYR A 95 12.14 4.45 2.19
CA TYR A 95 11.52 4.23 3.49
C TYR A 95 10.05 3.81 3.40
N PRO A 96 9.20 4.51 2.64
CA PRO A 96 7.78 4.10 2.57
C PRO A 96 7.60 2.67 2.07
N ASP A 97 8.32 2.29 1.02
CA ASP A 97 8.21 0.95 0.44
C ASP A 97 8.63 -0.12 1.44
N LEU A 98 9.69 0.15 2.20
CA LEU A 98 10.19 -0.80 3.19
C LEU A 98 9.19 -1.00 4.35
N TRP A 99 8.57 0.09 4.82
CA TRP A 99 7.54 0.00 5.85
C TRP A 99 6.31 -0.78 5.35
N ILE A 100 5.89 -0.52 4.12
CA ILE A 100 4.76 -1.22 3.51
C ILE A 100 5.05 -2.72 3.42
N ALA A 101 6.25 -3.07 2.94
CA ALA A 101 6.68 -4.46 2.85
C ALA A 101 6.70 -5.13 4.24
N ALA A 102 7.17 -4.42 5.26
CA ALA A 102 7.23 -4.93 6.63
C ALA A 102 5.81 -5.26 7.14
N HIS A 103 4.82 -4.42 6.85
CA HIS A 103 3.43 -4.70 7.21
C HIS A 103 2.93 -5.97 6.54
N ALA A 104 3.20 -6.12 5.24
CA ALA A 104 2.78 -7.31 4.50
C ALA A 104 3.42 -8.59 5.06
N LEU A 105 4.72 -8.54 5.33
CA LEU A 105 5.45 -9.69 5.87
C LEU A 105 4.96 -10.07 7.26
N THR A 106 4.71 -9.08 8.12
CA THR A 106 4.23 -9.31 9.49
C THR A 106 2.88 -10.02 9.49
N ARG A 107 2.02 -9.70 8.53
CA ARG A 107 0.70 -10.32 8.41
C ARG A 107 0.70 -11.57 7.53
N SER A 108 1.84 -11.94 6.96
CA SER A 108 1.94 -13.02 5.98
C SER A 108 0.90 -12.84 4.87
N SER A 109 0.72 -11.61 4.42
CA SER A 109 -0.30 -11.23 3.44
C SER A 109 0.35 -10.67 2.18
N PRO A 110 -0.28 -10.86 1.00
CA PRO A 110 0.25 -10.26 -0.22
C PRO A 110 0.08 -8.75 -0.23
N LEU A 111 0.88 -8.10 -1.04
CA LEU A 111 0.87 -6.66 -1.24
C LEU A 111 0.27 -6.35 -2.61
N LEU A 112 -0.68 -5.43 -2.66
CA LEU A 112 -1.29 -4.94 -3.89
C LEU A 112 -0.65 -3.62 -4.28
N THR A 113 -0.13 -3.53 -5.50
CA THR A 113 0.54 -2.32 -5.99
C THR A 113 0.43 -2.19 -7.50
N ARG A 114 0.39 -0.96 -7.99
CA ARG A 114 0.51 -0.68 -9.42
C ARG A 114 1.98 -0.66 -9.87
N ASN A 115 2.91 -0.51 -8.93
CA ASN A 115 4.34 -0.39 -9.20
C ASN A 115 5.14 -1.55 -8.59
N PRO A 116 5.03 -2.77 -9.13
CA PRO A 116 5.70 -3.92 -8.53
C PRO A 116 7.23 -3.79 -8.47
N LYS A 117 7.82 -2.99 -9.35
CA LYS A 117 9.27 -2.77 -9.37
C LYS A 117 9.80 -2.19 -8.07
N HIS A 118 9.00 -1.39 -7.37
CA HIS A 118 9.40 -0.79 -6.10
C HIS A 118 9.66 -1.85 -5.01
N PHE A 119 9.13 -3.05 -5.20
CA PHE A 119 9.20 -4.14 -4.21
C PHE A 119 10.02 -5.33 -4.68
N GLU A 120 10.69 -5.22 -5.83
CA GLU A 120 11.54 -6.29 -6.35
C GLU A 120 12.70 -6.59 -5.39
N GLY A 121 13.02 -7.86 -5.27
CA GLY A 121 14.17 -8.29 -4.46
C GLY A 121 13.91 -8.33 -2.96
N ILE A 122 12.70 -8.02 -2.50
CA ILE A 122 12.36 -8.15 -1.09
C ILE A 122 12.02 -9.60 -0.79
N PRO A 123 12.80 -10.28 0.09
CA PRO A 123 12.59 -11.70 0.35
C PRO A 123 11.21 -12.01 0.91
N SER A 124 10.62 -13.10 0.47
CA SER A 124 9.36 -13.64 0.98
C SER A 124 8.13 -12.77 0.77
N LEU A 125 8.25 -11.67 0.05
CA LEU A 125 7.12 -10.78 -0.21
C LEU A 125 6.37 -11.26 -1.45
N GLU A 126 5.08 -11.53 -1.30
CA GLU A 126 4.19 -11.81 -2.42
C GLU A 126 3.59 -10.50 -2.91
N VAL A 127 3.77 -10.21 -4.19
CA VAL A 127 3.27 -8.96 -4.79
C VAL A 127 2.19 -9.29 -5.82
N VAL A 128 1.04 -8.65 -5.68
CA VAL A 128 -0.05 -8.70 -6.64
C VAL A 128 -0.09 -7.35 -7.34
N SER A 129 0.13 -7.34 -8.65
CA SER A 129 0.11 -6.10 -9.41
C SER A 129 -1.23 -5.92 -10.12
N TYR A 130 -1.58 -4.67 -10.39
CA TYR A 130 -2.75 -4.34 -11.18
C TYR A 130 -2.42 -3.21 -12.14
N SER A 131 -3.26 -3.03 -13.14
CA SER A 131 -3.09 -1.99 -14.15
C SER A 131 -4.31 -1.08 -14.20
N ILE A 132 -4.12 0.12 -14.76
CA ILE A 132 -5.19 1.08 -15.01
C ILE A 132 -5.61 0.94 -16.46
N SER A 133 -6.92 0.80 -16.69
CA SER A 133 -7.47 0.75 -18.03
C SER A 133 -7.41 2.13 -18.67
N ALA A 134 -7.14 2.16 -19.98
CA ALA A 134 -7.07 3.42 -20.74
C ALA A 134 -8.44 4.10 -20.87
N LYS A 135 -9.55 3.34 -20.65
CA LYS A 135 -10.90 3.90 -20.73
C LYS A 135 -11.80 3.32 -19.68
#